data_e2f2b79002f002bfbd7c8d74f8638515
#
_entry.id   e2f2b79002f002bfbd7c8d74f8638515
#
_cell.length_a   1.000
_cell.length_b   1.000
_cell.length_c   1.000
_cell.angle_alpha   90.00
_cell.angle_beta   90.00
_cell.angle_gamma   90.00
#
_symmetry.space_group_name_H-M   'P 1'
#
loop_
_entity.id
_entity.type
_entity.pdbx_description
1 polymer ?
#
loop_
_entity_poly.entity_id
_entity_poly.type
_entity_poly.pdbx_seq_one_letter_code
_entity_poly.pdbx_strand_id
1 'polypeptide(L)'
;MKRHVQSYGWIPDRPDHRDFLYSAIAPRIKLPSKIDLRTQCSPIENQGHLGSCTANALAGHVQFLEKISGQAYKDLSRLFIYYNERALEGTIGFDSGAMIRDGIKVLAKYGVCPESTWPYDITKFTNKPTAACYKQGLKYRIKSYHSLQTLDELLNCLAEGFPFVFGFTVYESFESIKVAQTGIAPMPKKSEKTLGGHAVMAVGYDQKIKRFIVRNSWGTEWGQQGYFTLPYAYIETLASDFWTIRQ
;
A
#
# COMPACT_ATOMS: atom_id res chain seq x y z
N MET A 1 12.77 -21.01 8.39
CA MET A 1 11.66 -20.12 8.79
C MET A 1 10.52 -20.28 7.78
N LYS A 2 9.27 -20.47 8.22
CA LYS A 2 8.12 -20.55 7.30
C LYS A 2 7.77 -19.11 6.90
N ARG A 3 7.87 -18.77 5.62
CA ARG A 3 7.51 -17.43 5.13
C ARG A 3 6.03 -17.16 5.35
N HIS A 4 5.68 -15.93 5.68
CA HIS A 4 4.29 -15.51 5.84
C HIS A 4 3.57 -15.44 4.48
N VAL A 5 4.27 -14.98 3.44
CA VAL A 5 3.80 -14.99 2.06
C VAL A 5 4.73 -15.85 1.19
N GLN A 6 4.19 -16.52 0.18
CA GLN A 6 4.99 -17.31 -0.75
C GLN A 6 5.77 -16.44 -1.73
N SER A 7 5.17 -15.33 -2.15
CA SER A 7 5.73 -14.40 -3.12
C SER A 7 5.52 -12.96 -2.66
N TYR A 8 6.60 -12.20 -2.64
CA TYR A 8 6.54 -10.74 -2.46
C TYR A 8 6.26 -10.09 -3.81
N GLY A 9 5.26 -9.20 -3.86
CA GLY A 9 4.68 -8.73 -5.11
C GLY A 9 4.97 -7.28 -5.46
N TRP A 10 5.78 -6.54 -4.70
CA TRP A 10 6.18 -5.21 -5.12
C TRP A 10 7.39 -5.26 -6.04
N ILE A 11 7.22 -4.62 -7.20
CA ILE A 11 8.27 -4.35 -8.19
C ILE A 11 8.54 -2.85 -8.15
N PRO A 12 9.79 -2.39 -8.00
CA PRO A 12 10.12 -0.97 -8.02
C PRO A 12 9.66 -0.27 -9.30
N ASP A 13 9.09 0.93 -9.14
CA ASP A 13 8.66 1.77 -10.25
C ASP A 13 9.86 2.15 -11.15
N ARG A 14 9.66 2.15 -12.45
CA ARG A 14 10.66 2.69 -13.36
C ARG A 14 10.72 4.20 -13.21
N PRO A 15 11.92 4.84 -13.19
CA PRO A 15 12.02 6.29 -13.12
C PRO A 15 11.21 6.98 -14.23
N ASP A 16 10.41 7.97 -13.85
CA ASP A 16 9.63 8.77 -14.81
C ASP A 16 9.57 10.23 -14.34
N HIS A 17 10.23 11.13 -15.06
CA HIS A 17 10.30 12.57 -14.76
C HIS A 17 8.96 13.30 -14.93
N ARG A 18 7.93 12.63 -15.44
CA ARG A 18 6.57 13.18 -15.60
C ARG A 18 5.70 12.97 -14.36
N ASP A 19 6.23 12.30 -13.34
CA ASP A 19 5.49 12.08 -12.11
C ASP A 19 5.14 13.42 -11.44
N PHE A 20 3.88 13.55 -11.02
CA PHE A 20 3.44 14.70 -10.26
C PHE A 20 4.05 14.67 -8.85
N LEU A 21 4.80 15.70 -8.49
CA LEU A 21 5.46 15.78 -7.21
C LEU A 21 4.54 16.34 -6.13
N TYR A 22 4.54 15.72 -4.94
CA TYR A 22 3.78 16.20 -3.79
C TYR A 22 4.24 17.60 -3.33
N SER A 23 5.52 17.91 -3.44
CA SER A 23 6.07 19.25 -3.13
C SER A 23 5.36 20.40 -3.83
N ALA A 24 4.75 20.15 -5.01
CA ALA A 24 4.02 21.17 -5.75
C ALA A 24 2.68 21.57 -5.10
N ILE A 25 2.13 20.70 -4.24
CA ILE A 25 0.83 20.91 -3.58
C ILE A 25 0.92 20.87 -2.05
N ALA A 26 2.09 20.54 -1.50
CA ALA A 26 2.29 20.35 -0.07
C ALA A 26 1.94 21.61 0.73
N PRO A 27 1.01 21.54 1.69
CA PRO A 27 0.74 22.66 2.57
C PRO A 27 1.89 22.86 3.56
N ARG A 28 2.11 24.10 4.01
CA ARG A 28 3.04 24.36 5.12
C ARG A 28 2.36 24.08 6.45
N ILE A 29 2.63 22.91 7.02
CA ILE A 29 2.04 22.47 8.29
C ILE A 29 3.15 22.38 9.35
N LYS A 30 2.88 22.87 10.56
CA LYS A 30 3.72 22.56 11.72
C LYS A 30 3.49 21.09 12.07
N LEU A 31 4.53 20.27 11.93
CA LEU A 31 4.42 18.82 12.15
C LEU A 31 4.08 18.51 13.63
N PRO A 32 2.94 17.83 13.91
CA PRO A 32 2.65 17.26 15.21
C PRO A 32 3.71 16.25 15.64
N SER A 33 3.88 16.05 16.92
CA SER A 33 4.82 15.03 17.45
C SER A 33 4.40 13.61 17.10
N LYS A 34 3.11 13.39 16.85
CA LYS A 34 2.53 12.10 16.51
C LYS A 34 1.27 12.27 15.66
N ILE A 35 1.12 11.39 14.68
CA ILE A 35 -0.09 11.19 13.87
C ILE A 35 -0.46 9.72 13.89
N ASP A 36 -1.76 9.41 14.03
CA ASP A 36 -2.29 8.05 13.99
C ASP A 36 -3.66 8.05 13.30
N LEU A 37 -3.68 7.62 12.03
CA LEU A 37 -4.88 7.59 11.20
C LEU A 37 -5.60 6.23 11.20
N ARG A 38 -5.21 5.28 12.06
CA ARG A 38 -5.75 3.90 12.06
C ARG A 38 -7.27 3.84 12.26
N THR A 39 -7.85 4.75 13.04
CA THR A 39 -9.30 4.81 13.27
C THR A 39 -10.10 5.12 12.01
N GLN A 40 -9.46 5.73 11.02
CA GLN A 40 -10.05 6.07 9.71
C GLN A 40 -9.79 4.98 8.66
N CYS A 41 -8.98 3.97 8.97
CA CYS A 41 -8.75 2.85 8.06
C CYS A 41 -9.96 1.91 7.99
N SER A 42 -10.08 1.23 6.85
CA SER A 42 -10.95 0.07 6.66
C SER A 42 -10.46 -1.14 7.46
N PRO A 43 -11.24 -2.23 7.63
CA PRO A 43 -10.75 -3.49 8.19
C PRO A 43 -9.47 -3.97 7.52
N ILE A 44 -8.64 -4.69 8.27
CA ILE A 44 -7.39 -5.26 7.74
C ILE A 44 -7.70 -6.43 6.83
N GLU A 45 -7.07 -6.43 5.67
CA GLU A 45 -7.17 -7.48 4.66
C GLU A 45 -6.10 -8.56 4.82
N ASN A 46 -6.33 -9.70 4.17
CA ASN A 46 -5.33 -10.74 4.02
C ASN A 46 -5.15 -11.09 2.54
N GLN A 47 -3.95 -10.81 2.00
CA GLN A 47 -3.62 -11.13 0.61
C GLN A 47 -3.41 -12.63 0.36
N GLY A 48 -3.27 -13.44 1.43
CA GLY A 48 -2.96 -14.85 1.34
C GLY A 48 -1.62 -15.10 0.65
N HIS A 49 -1.60 -16.04 -0.30
CA HIS A 49 -0.37 -16.44 -0.99
C HIS A 49 -0.11 -15.65 -2.28
N LEU A 50 -1.03 -14.78 -2.69
CA LEU A 50 -0.90 -14.02 -3.94
C LEU A 50 0.00 -12.79 -3.73
N GLY A 51 0.89 -12.51 -4.69
CA GLY A 51 1.79 -11.35 -4.70
C GLY A 51 1.09 -10.02 -4.97
N SER A 52 -0.10 -9.80 -4.42
CA SER A 52 -0.99 -8.65 -4.68
C SER A 52 -0.89 -7.53 -3.65
N CYS A 53 0.27 -7.37 -3.01
CA CYS A 53 0.46 -6.37 -1.94
C CYS A 53 0.20 -4.93 -2.44
N THR A 54 0.58 -4.59 -3.67
CA THR A 54 0.30 -3.29 -4.29
C THR A 54 -1.20 -3.00 -4.34
N ALA A 55 -1.98 -3.94 -4.85
CA ALA A 55 -3.44 -3.84 -4.94
C ALA A 55 -4.10 -3.76 -3.55
N ASN A 56 -3.60 -4.50 -2.55
CA ASN A 56 -4.09 -4.44 -1.18
C ASN A 56 -3.82 -3.06 -0.54
N ALA A 57 -2.63 -2.51 -0.72
CA ALA A 57 -2.28 -1.19 -0.21
C ALA A 57 -3.10 -0.08 -0.87
N LEU A 58 -3.27 -0.14 -2.19
CA LEU A 58 -4.03 0.84 -2.97
C LEU A 58 -5.54 0.78 -2.69
N ALA A 59 -6.13 -0.42 -2.59
CA ALA A 59 -7.53 -0.58 -2.19
C ALA A 59 -7.77 0.02 -0.80
N GLY A 60 -6.89 -0.28 0.16
CA GLY A 60 -6.95 0.31 1.51
C GLY A 60 -6.86 1.82 1.50
N HIS A 61 -6.07 2.40 0.59
CA HIS A 61 -5.96 3.86 0.45
C HIS A 61 -7.26 4.48 -0.10
N VAL A 62 -7.86 3.90 -1.16
CA VAL A 62 -9.15 4.39 -1.68
C VAL A 62 -10.25 4.26 -0.62
N GLN A 63 -10.33 3.12 0.08
CA GLN A 63 -11.28 2.91 1.18
C GLN A 63 -11.11 3.92 2.31
N PHE A 64 -9.87 4.31 2.61
CA PHE A 64 -9.58 5.38 3.57
C PHE A 64 -10.17 6.71 3.11
N LEU A 65 -9.96 7.09 1.84
CA LEU A 65 -10.48 8.34 1.27
C LEU A 65 -12.02 8.37 1.27
N GLU A 66 -12.68 7.27 0.90
CA GLU A 66 -14.13 7.13 0.99
C GLU A 66 -14.62 7.40 2.43
N LYS A 67 -13.93 6.80 3.41
CA LYS A 67 -14.33 6.92 4.81
C LYS A 67 -14.17 8.35 5.36
N ILE A 68 -13.07 9.03 5.04
CA ILE A 68 -12.86 10.42 5.51
C ILE A 68 -13.78 11.44 4.77
N SER A 69 -14.26 11.10 3.56
CA SER A 69 -15.25 11.91 2.84
C SER A 69 -16.68 11.72 3.33
N GLY A 70 -16.89 10.89 4.36
CA GLY A 70 -18.20 10.60 4.93
C GLY A 70 -19.06 9.63 4.09
N GLN A 71 -18.47 8.96 3.12
CA GLN A 71 -19.14 7.93 2.34
C GLN A 71 -19.38 6.66 3.16
N ALA A 72 -20.46 5.94 2.87
CA ALA A 72 -20.65 4.62 3.44
C ALA A 72 -19.55 3.68 3.01
N TYR A 73 -18.94 2.99 3.98
CA TYR A 73 -17.88 2.02 3.72
C TYR A 73 -18.26 1.02 2.63
N LYS A 74 -17.41 0.85 1.67
CA LYS A 74 -17.47 -0.19 0.64
C LYS A 74 -16.15 -0.95 0.64
N ASP A 75 -16.25 -2.25 0.70
CA ASP A 75 -15.11 -3.11 0.43
C ASP A 75 -14.82 -3.11 -1.07
N LEU A 76 -13.56 -2.88 -1.45
CA LEU A 76 -13.13 -2.68 -2.83
C LEU A 76 -12.26 -3.82 -3.32
N SER A 77 -12.48 -4.24 -4.56
CA SER A 77 -11.86 -5.43 -5.13
C SER A 77 -10.37 -5.28 -5.38
N ARG A 78 -9.58 -5.87 -4.51
CA ARG A 78 -8.12 -5.96 -4.63
C ARG A 78 -7.72 -6.78 -5.85
N LEU A 79 -8.47 -7.83 -6.16
CA LEU A 79 -8.20 -8.67 -7.32
C LEU A 79 -8.45 -7.95 -8.65
N PHE A 80 -9.41 -7.01 -8.69
CA PHE A 80 -9.63 -6.13 -9.84
C PHE A 80 -8.41 -5.25 -10.10
N ILE A 81 -7.88 -4.62 -9.05
CA ILE A 81 -6.66 -3.79 -9.16
C ILE A 81 -5.52 -4.66 -9.64
N TYR A 82 -5.25 -5.78 -8.97
CA TYR A 82 -4.12 -6.67 -9.27
C TYR A 82 -4.14 -7.25 -10.68
N TYR A 83 -5.32 -7.59 -11.19
CA TYR A 83 -5.44 -8.00 -12.59
C TYR A 83 -5.04 -6.88 -13.54
N ASN A 84 -5.55 -5.66 -13.32
CA ASN A 84 -5.33 -4.54 -14.23
C ASN A 84 -3.91 -3.96 -14.14
N GLU A 85 -3.24 -4.02 -12.98
CA GLU A 85 -1.81 -3.73 -12.85
C GLU A 85 -1.01 -4.62 -13.80
N ARG A 86 -1.16 -5.94 -13.67
CA ARG A 86 -0.47 -6.91 -14.52
C ARG A 86 -0.90 -6.86 -15.98
N ALA A 87 -2.12 -6.39 -16.28
CA ALA A 87 -2.55 -6.15 -17.65
C ALA A 87 -1.78 -5.01 -18.32
N LEU A 88 -1.45 -3.95 -17.55
CA LEU A 88 -0.58 -2.86 -18.03
C LEU A 88 0.86 -3.34 -18.25
N GLU A 89 1.34 -4.23 -17.38
CA GLU A 89 2.69 -4.76 -17.40
C GLU A 89 2.89 -5.94 -18.36
N GLY A 90 1.78 -6.48 -18.93
CA GLY A 90 1.83 -7.64 -19.83
C GLY A 90 2.09 -8.98 -19.13
N THR A 91 1.79 -9.09 -17.83
CA THR A 91 2.16 -10.23 -16.98
C THR A 91 0.96 -11.00 -16.40
N ILE A 92 -0.23 -10.91 -17.04
CA ILE A 92 -1.48 -11.52 -16.53
C ILE A 92 -1.34 -13.03 -16.26
N GLY A 93 -0.54 -13.74 -17.04
CA GLY A 93 -0.48 -15.21 -17.03
C GLY A 93 0.16 -15.82 -15.76
N PHE A 94 0.82 -15.03 -14.92
CA PHE A 94 1.52 -15.51 -13.71
C PHE A 94 1.50 -14.46 -12.59
N ASP A 95 1.78 -14.91 -11.39
CA ASP A 95 1.84 -14.05 -10.19
C ASP A 95 3.18 -13.30 -10.13
N SER A 96 3.26 -12.24 -10.95
CA SER A 96 4.48 -11.42 -11.11
C SER A 96 4.71 -10.40 -10.02
N GLY A 97 3.68 -10.08 -9.21
CA GLY A 97 3.65 -8.81 -8.50
C GLY A 97 3.32 -7.65 -9.46
N ALA A 98 3.50 -6.42 -9.00
CA ALA A 98 3.20 -5.21 -9.78
C ALA A 98 3.95 -3.97 -9.27
N MET A 99 3.99 -2.91 -10.09
CA MET A 99 4.45 -1.58 -9.73
C MET A 99 3.31 -0.74 -9.13
N ILE A 100 3.59 -0.01 -8.05
CA ILE A 100 2.58 0.86 -7.39
C ILE A 100 2.03 1.90 -8.36
N ARG A 101 2.89 2.53 -9.18
CA ARG A 101 2.47 3.52 -10.18
C ARG A 101 1.46 2.95 -11.17
N ASP A 102 1.60 1.70 -11.60
CA ASP A 102 0.66 1.10 -12.54
C ASP A 102 -0.68 0.81 -11.88
N GLY A 103 -0.71 0.43 -10.62
CA GLY A 103 -1.94 0.38 -9.82
C GLY A 103 -2.63 1.75 -9.70
N ILE A 104 -1.85 2.82 -9.49
CA ILE A 104 -2.37 4.20 -9.48
C ILE A 104 -2.97 4.59 -10.83
N LYS A 105 -2.32 4.25 -11.94
CA LYS A 105 -2.86 4.47 -13.30
C LYS A 105 -4.17 3.69 -13.51
N VAL A 106 -4.27 2.47 -12.98
CA VAL A 106 -5.52 1.69 -12.99
C VAL A 106 -6.62 2.44 -12.24
N LEU A 107 -6.34 2.92 -11.02
CA LEU A 107 -7.30 3.68 -10.22
C LEU A 107 -7.73 5.00 -10.90
N ALA A 108 -6.81 5.70 -11.54
CA ALA A 108 -7.12 6.93 -12.28
C ALA A 108 -7.98 6.66 -13.52
N LYS A 109 -7.73 5.57 -14.24
CA LYS A 109 -8.41 5.24 -15.49
C LYS A 109 -9.73 4.50 -15.27
N TYR A 110 -9.71 3.45 -14.47
CA TYR A 110 -10.83 2.52 -14.30
C TYR A 110 -11.49 2.61 -12.92
N GLY A 111 -10.82 3.23 -11.94
CA GLY A 111 -11.21 3.13 -10.53
C GLY A 111 -11.06 1.70 -10.01
N VAL A 112 -11.95 1.33 -9.09
CA VAL A 112 -12.00 -0.02 -8.52
C VAL A 112 -13.44 -0.41 -8.22
N CYS A 113 -13.87 -1.61 -8.61
CA CYS A 113 -15.23 -2.09 -8.34
C CYS A 113 -15.36 -2.59 -6.88
N PRO A 114 -16.60 -2.68 -6.36
CA PRO A 114 -16.83 -3.32 -5.07
C PRO A 114 -16.36 -4.78 -5.05
N GLU A 115 -15.88 -5.22 -3.89
CA GLU A 115 -15.46 -6.61 -3.63
C GLU A 115 -16.60 -7.61 -3.92
N SER A 116 -17.85 -7.23 -3.60
CA SER A 116 -19.05 -8.03 -3.92
C SER A 116 -19.27 -8.28 -5.41
N THR A 117 -18.70 -7.45 -6.28
CA THR A 117 -18.81 -7.60 -7.74
C THR A 117 -17.67 -8.45 -8.32
N TRP A 118 -16.49 -8.39 -7.72
CA TRP A 118 -15.31 -9.17 -8.09
C TRP A 118 -14.56 -9.60 -6.83
N PRO A 119 -15.00 -10.68 -6.19
CA PRO A 119 -14.47 -11.15 -4.92
C PRO A 119 -12.99 -11.57 -4.99
N TYR A 120 -12.29 -11.46 -3.87
CA TYR A 120 -10.89 -11.85 -3.73
C TYR A 120 -10.74 -13.39 -3.68
N ASP A 121 -11.00 -14.01 -4.82
CA ASP A 121 -10.75 -15.43 -5.09
C ASP A 121 -9.41 -15.56 -5.82
N ILE A 122 -8.36 -15.92 -5.11
CA ILE A 122 -7.00 -15.99 -5.65
C ILE A 122 -6.85 -16.99 -6.80
N THR A 123 -7.77 -17.95 -6.95
CA THR A 123 -7.77 -18.88 -8.10
C THR A 123 -8.14 -18.19 -9.41
N LYS A 124 -8.75 -17.01 -9.35
CA LYS A 124 -9.20 -16.22 -10.50
C LYS A 124 -8.25 -15.07 -10.86
N PHE A 125 -7.05 -15.03 -10.29
CA PHE A 125 -6.14 -13.89 -10.48
C PHE A 125 -5.74 -13.64 -11.95
N THR A 126 -5.82 -14.64 -12.82
CA THR A 126 -5.58 -14.52 -14.28
C THR A 126 -6.84 -14.19 -15.06
N ASN A 127 -8.03 -14.26 -14.46
CA ASN A 127 -9.28 -14.05 -15.16
C ASN A 127 -9.58 -12.56 -15.30
N LYS A 128 -9.97 -12.14 -16.51
CA LYS A 128 -10.35 -10.77 -16.78
C LYS A 128 -11.63 -10.41 -16.05
N PRO A 129 -11.65 -9.30 -15.26
CA PRO A 129 -12.88 -8.80 -14.65
C PRO A 129 -13.96 -8.51 -15.69
N THR A 130 -15.23 -8.64 -15.28
CA THR A 130 -16.37 -8.46 -16.17
C THR A 130 -16.59 -6.98 -16.54
N ALA A 131 -17.33 -6.69 -17.60
CA ALA A 131 -17.69 -5.32 -17.98
C ALA A 131 -18.42 -4.57 -16.86
N ALA A 132 -19.19 -5.27 -16.02
CA ALA A 132 -19.85 -4.71 -14.85
C ALA A 132 -18.84 -4.15 -13.83
N CYS A 133 -17.70 -4.83 -13.62
CA CYS A 133 -16.63 -4.36 -12.73
C CYS A 133 -16.08 -3.00 -13.20
N TYR A 134 -15.77 -2.87 -14.49
CA TYR A 134 -15.27 -1.60 -15.04
C TYR A 134 -16.30 -0.49 -14.96
N LYS A 135 -17.58 -0.78 -15.26
CA LYS A 135 -18.68 0.21 -15.15
C LYS A 135 -18.84 0.70 -13.72
N GLN A 136 -18.81 -0.20 -12.74
CA GLN A 136 -18.96 0.16 -11.33
C GLN A 136 -17.69 0.85 -10.79
N GLY A 137 -16.53 0.44 -11.25
CA GLY A 137 -15.24 1.00 -10.84
C GLY A 137 -15.13 2.51 -11.07
N LEU A 138 -15.75 3.03 -12.13
CA LEU A 138 -15.70 4.46 -12.44
C LEU A 138 -16.19 5.37 -11.30
N LYS A 139 -16.99 4.86 -10.37
CA LYS A 139 -17.48 5.60 -9.19
C LYS A 139 -16.37 5.84 -8.15
N TYR A 140 -15.34 5.00 -8.15
CA TYR A 140 -14.25 5.00 -7.18
C TYR A 140 -12.91 5.35 -7.84
N ARG A 141 -12.95 6.22 -8.86
CA ARG A 141 -11.74 6.75 -9.47
C ARG A 141 -11.07 7.78 -8.58
N ILE A 142 -9.76 7.80 -8.58
CA ILE A 142 -8.98 8.88 -7.99
C ILE A 142 -8.92 10.08 -8.93
N LYS A 143 -8.82 11.29 -8.38
CA LYS A 143 -8.72 12.55 -9.12
C LYS A 143 -7.28 12.97 -9.34
N SER A 144 -6.44 12.78 -8.35
CA SER A 144 -5.02 13.11 -8.44
C SER A 144 -4.15 12.16 -7.62
N TYR A 145 -2.88 12.13 -7.96
CA TYR A 145 -1.86 11.35 -7.27
C TYR A 145 -0.52 12.07 -7.36
N HIS A 146 0.29 11.95 -6.31
CA HIS A 146 1.56 12.65 -6.21
C HIS A 146 2.62 11.74 -5.57
N SER A 147 3.82 11.80 -6.12
CA SER A 147 5.01 11.13 -5.61
C SER A 147 5.64 11.97 -4.49
N LEU A 148 6.00 11.33 -3.38
CA LEU A 148 6.70 11.95 -2.26
C LEU A 148 8.18 11.54 -2.34
N GLN A 149 9.09 12.48 -2.09
CA GLN A 149 10.52 12.29 -2.35
C GLN A 149 11.38 12.38 -1.07
N THR A 150 10.90 13.04 -0.03
CA THR A 150 11.68 13.32 1.17
C THR A 150 10.96 12.90 2.44
N LEU A 151 11.70 12.63 3.52
CA LEU A 151 11.12 12.32 4.83
C LEU A 151 10.16 13.43 5.28
N ASP A 152 10.52 14.70 5.05
CA ASP A 152 9.65 15.82 5.42
C ASP A 152 8.32 15.80 4.66
N GLU A 153 8.32 15.44 3.38
CA GLU A 153 7.09 15.27 2.59
C GLU A 153 6.23 14.10 3.11
N LEU A 154 6.86 12.98 3.49
CA LEU A 154 6.16 11.82 4.08
C LEU A 154 5.46 12.21 5.40
N LEU A 155 6.17 12.92 6.28
CA LEU A 155 5.61 13.39 7.56
C LEU A 155 4.51 14.44 7.33
N ASN A 156 4.71 15.35 6.38
CA ASN A 156 3.76 16.41 6.05
C ASN A 156 2.45 15.83 5.46
N CYS A 157 2.53 14.86 4.57
CA CYS A 157 1.37 14.17 3.99
C CYS A 157 0.50 13.52 5.08
N LEU A 158 1.11 12.82 6.03
CA LEU A 158 0.40 12.23 7.18
C LEU A 158 -0.16 13.31 8.12
N ALA A 159 0.55 14.41 8.33
CA ALA A 159 0.09 15.52 9.15
C ALA A 159 -1.09 16.28 8.50
N GLU A 160 -1.17 16.30 7.17
CA GLU A 160 -2.33 16.78 6.39
C GLU A 160 -3.56 15.87 6.58
N GLY A 161 -3.38 14.65 7.10
CA GLY A 161 -4.45 13.67 7.33
C GLY A 161 -4.59 12.65 6.19
N PHE A 162 -3.59 12.53 5.31
CA PHE A 162 -3.62 11.58 4.21
C PHE A 162 -2.53 10.51 4.34
N PRO A 163 -2.87 9.23 4.11
CA PRO A 163 -1.89 8.16 4.04
C PRO A 163 -1.09 8.23 2.73
N PHE A 164 -0.02 7.45 2.67
CA PHE A 164 0.68 7.16 1.43
C PHE A 164 1.01 5.67 1.33
N VAL A 165 1.05 5.15 0.11
CA VAL A 165 1.53 3.79 -0.18
C VAL A 165 3.00 3.84 -0.54
N PHE A 166 3.73 2.77 -0.26
CA PHE A 166 5.15 2.66 -0.61
C PHE A 166 5.60 1.21 -0.68
N GLY A 167 6.69 0.98 -1.40
CA GLY A 167 7.38 -0.29 -1.44
C GLY A 167 8.62 -0.30 -0.56
N PHE A 168 8.96 -1.44 0.02
CA PHE A 168 10.20 -1.62 0.77
C PHE A 168 10.79 -2.99 0.57
N THR A 169 12.11 -3.06 0.70
CA THR A 169 12.84 -4.34 0.65
C THR A 169 12.65 -5.09 1.95
N VAL A 170 12.21 -6.34 1.86
CA VAL A 170 12.00 -7.22 3.02
C VAL A 170 13.26 -8.02 3.29
N TYR A 171 13.71 -8.03 4.54
CA TYR A 171 14.84 -8.81 5.04
C TYR A 171 14.37 -9.89 6.03
N GLU A 172 15.25 -10.86 6.32
CA GLU A 172 14.94 -12.01 7.19
C GLU A 172 14.38 -11.60 8.56
N SER A 173 14.87 -10.51 9.16
CA SER A 173 14.39 -10.01 10.46
C SER A 173 12.93 -9.57 10.43
N PHE A 174 12.42 -9.09 9.29
CA PHE A 174 11.01 -8.71 9.14
C PHE A 174 10.07 -9.92 9.24
N GLU A 175 10.50 -11.09 8.76
CA GLU A 175 9.75 -12.36 8.85
C GLU A 175 9.96 -13.10 10.18
N SER A 176 10.59 -12.46 11.16
CA SER A 176 10.79 -13.08 12.47
C SER A 176 9.48 -13.25 13.25
N ILE A 177 9.41 -14.29 14.08
CA ILE A 177 8.29 -14.50 15.01
C ILE A 177 8.07 -13.26 15.89
N LYS A 178 9.14 -12.60 16.31
CA LYS A 178 9.06 -11.39 17.12
C LYS A 178 8.32 -10.26 16.40
N VAL A 179 8.61 -10.02 15.13
CA VAL A 179 7.91 -8.99 14.35
C VAL A 179 6.45 -9.42 14.08
N ALA A 180 6.21 -10.70 13.78
CA ALA A 180 4.86 -11.20 13.61
C ALA A 180 3.98 -11.04 14.87
N GLN A 181 4.57 -11.12 16.06
CA GLN A 181 3.85 -10.95 17.34
C GLN A 181 3.73 -9.51 17.78
N THR A 182 4.77 -8.69 17.58
CA THR A 182 4.85 -7.34 18.16
C THR A 182 4.54 -6.23 17.16
N GLY A 183 4.65 -6.48 15.87
CA GLY A 183 4.60 -5.46 14.84
C GLY A 183 5.75 -4.44 14.90
N ILE A 184 6.86 -4.74 15.58
CA ILE A 184 8.00 -3.82 15.70
C ILE A 184 9.11 -4.30 14.78
N ALA A 185 9.14 -3.78 13.55
CA ALA A 185 10.18 -4.13 12.58
C ALA A 185 11.51 -3.45 12.95
N PRO A 186 12.63 -4.20 13.01
CA PRO A 186 13.96 -3.63 13.25
C PRO A 186 14.59 -3.10 11.96
N MET A 187 15.70 -2.37 12.08
CA MET A 187 16.66 -2.24 10.97
C MET A 187 17.31 -3.60 10.71
N PRO A 188 17.46 -4.02 9.45
CA PRO A 188 18.14 -5.27 9.14
C PRO A 188 19.64 -5.18 9.45
N LYS A 189 20.25 -6.30 9.78
CA LYS A 189 21.71 -6.42 9.89
C LYS A 189 22.31 -6.53 8.50
N LYS A 190 23.55 -6.09 8.33
CA LYS A 190 24.29 -6.19 7.04
C LYS A 190 24.42 -7.62 6.51
N SER A 191 24.35 -8.62 7.39
CA SER A 191 24.46 -10.05 7.02
C SER A 191 23.13 -10.68 6.62
N GLU A 192 21.99 -9.98 6.77
CA GLU A 192 20.70 -10.54 6.43
C GLU A 192 20.46 -10.59 4.92
N LYS A 193 19.78 -11.65 4.48
CA LYS A 193 19.37 -11.81 3.09
C LYS A 193 18.09 -11.04 2.82
N THR A 194 17.99 -10.51 1.62
CA THR A 194 16.74 -9.97 1.09
C THR A 194 15.80 -11.11 0.71
N LEU A 195 14.50 -10.93 1.00
CA LEU A 195 13.46 -11.92 0.71
C LEU A 195 12.55 -11.50 -0.45
N GLY A 196 12.56 -10.21 -0.81
CA GLY A 196 11.75 -9.63 -1.88
C GLY A 196 11.28 -8.22 -1.55
N GLY A 197 10.33 -7.72 -2.31
CA GLY A 197 9.76 -6.38 -2.16
C GLY A 197 8.29 -6.42 -1.76
N HIS A 198 7.90 -5.65 -0.75
CA HIS A 198 6.54 -5.59 -0.22
C HIS A 198 5.97 -4.17 -0.30
N ALA A 199 4.72 -4.05 -0.73
CA ALA A 199 3.99 -2.78 -0.76
C ALA A 199 2.99 -2.69 0.39
N VAL A 200 2.95 -1.52 1.05
CA VAL A 200 2.14 -1.27 2.25
C VAL A 200 1.67 0.19 2.29
N MET A 201 0.84 0.54 3.28
CA MET A 201 0.33 1.90 3.44
C MET A 201 0.74 2.49 4.80
N ALA A 202 1.48 3.60 4.80
CA ALA A 202 1.76 4.39 5.99
C ALA A 202 0.52 5.16 6.41
N VAL A 203 0.18 5.08 7.71
CA VAL A 203 -1.03 5.67 8.29
C VAL A 203 -0.75 6.49 9.55
N GLY A 204 0.50 6.78 9.82
CA GLY A 204 0.88 7.61 10.95
C GLY A 204 2.38 7.59 11.22
N TYR A 205 2.79 8.36 12.21
CA TYR A 205 4.15 8.41 12.70
C TYR A 205 4.22 8.82 14.17
N ASP A 206 5.35 8.53 14.79
CA ASP A 206 5.71 9.02 16.12
C ASP A 206 7.15 9.55 16.07
N GLN A 207 7.31 10.90 16.17
CA GLN A 207 8.61 11.57 16.07
C GLN A 207 9.51 11.29 17.28
N LYS A 208 8.91 11.00 18.45
CA LYS A 208 9.66 10.72 19.67
C LYS A 208 10.51 9.44 19.53
N ILE A 209 9.94 8.43 18.88
CA ILE A 209 10.61 7.14 18.65
C ILE A 209 11.10 6.97 17.21
N LYS A 210 10.89 7.99 16.34
CA LYS A 210 11.27 8.03 14.91
C LYS A 210 10.80 6.81 14.13
N ARG A 211 9.49 6.52 14.19
CA ARG A 211 8.89 5.38 13.50
C ARG A 211 7.60 5.79 12.79
N PHE A 212 7.37 5.18 11.64
CA PHE A 212 6.06 5.21 10.97
C PHE A 212 5.16 4.10 11.52
N ILE A 213 3.84 4.36 11.51
CA ILE A 213 2.79 3.36 11.72
C ILE A 213 2.33 2.93 10.34
N VAL A 214 2.38 1.63 10.08
CA VAL A 214 2.17 1.07 8.74
C VAL A 214 1.07 0.00 8.78
N ARG A 215 0.12 0.08 7.86
CA ARG A 215 -0.91 -0.91 7.62
C ARG A 215 -0.36 -2.01 6.71
N ASN A 216 -0.47 -3.26 7.16
CA ASN A 216 -0.13 -4.44 6.40
C ASN A 216 -1.39 -5.10 5.78
N SER A 217 -1.19 -6.16 4.99
CA SER A 217 -2.21 -6.97 4.33
C SER A 217 -2.05 -8.47 4.62
N TRP A 218 -1.74 -8.82 5.88
CA TRP A 218 -1.50 -10.20 6.32
C TRP A 218 -2.46 -10.67 7.42
N GLY A 219 -3.66 -10.04 7.49
CA GLY A 219 -4.67 -10.34 8.49
C GLY A 219 -4.39 -9.69 9.84
N THR A 220 -5.39 -9.73 10.72
CA THR A 220 -5.35 -9.11 12.05
C THR A 220 -4.50 -9.85 13.07
N GLU A 221 -4.24 -11.15 12.84
CA GLU A 221 -3.43 -11.98 13.74
C GLU A 221 -1.92 -11.66 13.66
N TRP A 222 -1.49 -10.91 12.62
CA TRP A 222 -0.11 -10.50 12.43
C TRP A 222 0.14 -9.11 13.00
N GLY A 223 1.26 -8.94 13.70
CA GLY A 223 1.72 -7.66 14.21
C GLY A 223 0.79 -7.06 15.27
N GLN A 224 0.55 -5.76 15.18
CA GLN A 224 -0.36 -5.00 16.03
C GLN A 224 -1.76 -4.95 15.38
N GLN A 225 -2.48 -6.06 15.39
CA GLN A 225 -3.79 -6.18 14.73
C GLN A 225 -3.72 -5.83 13.24
N GLY A 226 -2.72 -6.35 12.53
CA GLY A 226 -2.49 -6.10 11.11
C GLY A 226 -1.66 -4.86 10.79
N TYR A 227 -1.18 -4.15 11.82
CA TYR A 227 -0.26 -3.01 11.67
C TYR A 227 1.14 -3.35 12.19
N PHE A 228 2.11 -2.55 11.78
CA PHE A 228 3.46 -2.61 12.30
C PHE A 228 4.10 -1.22 12.34
N THR A 229 5.24 -1.11 12.97
CA THR A 229 6.02 0.12 12.95
C THR A 229 7.36 -0.10 12.27
N LEU A 230 7.78 0.89 11.48
CA LEU A 230 9.01 0.87 10.70
C LEU A 230 9.87 2.10 11.03
N PRO A 231 11.19 1.95 11.30
CA PRO A 231 12.06 3.11 11.58
C PRO A 231 12.13 4.09 10.42
N TYR A 232 12.28 5.38 10.69
CA TYR A 232 12.53 6.38 9.63
C TYR A 232 13.74 6.01 8.77
N ALA A 233 14.84 5.56 9.41
CA ALA A 233 16.04 5.13 8.69
C ALA A 233 15.77 3.97 7.71
N TYR A 234 14.82 3.08 8.00
CA TYR A 234 14.44 2.01 7.07
C TYR A 234 13.75 2.60 5.84
N ILE A 235 12.84 3.54 6.05
CA ILE A 235 12.13 4.24 4.97
C ILE A 235 13.12 4.99 4.07
N GLU A 236 14.06 5.74 4.66
CA GLU A 236 15.02 6.56 3.91
C GLU A 236 16.04 5.74 3.11
N THR A 237 16.32 4.50 3.51
CA THR A 237 17.41 3.73 2.90
C THR A 237 16.99 2.46 2.15
N LEU A 238 15.82 1.89 2.49
CA LEU A 238 15.39 0.56 2.02
C LEU A 238 13.96 0.55 1.46
N ALA A 239 13.36 1.73 1.28
CA ALA A 239 12.03 1.90 0.71
C ALA A 239 12.06 2.93 -0.44
N SER A 240 11.07 2.83 -1.34
CA SER A 240 10.88 3.76 -2.46
C SER A 240 9.41 3.76 -2.92
N ASP A 241 9.14 4.47 -4.02
CA ASP A 241 7.82 4.51 -4.66
C ASP A 241 6.72 4.99 -3.70
N PHE A 242 7.00 6.13 -3.06
CA PHE A 242 6.06 6.75 -2.12
C PHE A 242 5.00 7.53 -2.89
N TRP A 243 3.74 7.13 -2.74
CA TRP A 243 2.63 7.73 -3.46
C TRP A 243 1.45 8.05 -2.55
N THR A 244 0.93 9.25 -2.67
CA THR A 244 -0.36 9.64 -2.08
C THR A 244 -1.37 9.91 -3.18
N ILE A 245 -2.63 9.57 -2.94
CA ILE A 245 -3.74 9.75 -3.88
C ILE A 245 -4.83 10.63 -3.26
N ARG A 246 -5.67 11.24 -4.10
CA ARG A 246 -6.83 12.04 -3.68
C ARG A 246 -8.06 11.69 -4.53
N GLN A 247 -9.25 11.85 -3.95
CA GLN A 247 -10.55 11.73 -4.61
C GLN A 247 -11.25 13.07 -4.77
#